data_7fee355b6531abb8191e4dab98669f3d
#
_entry.id   7fee355b6531abb8191e4dab98669f3d
#
_cell.length_a   1.000
_cell.length_b   1.000
_cell.length_c   1.000
_cell.angle_alpha   90.00
_cell.angle_beta   90.00
_cell.angle_gamma   90.00
#
_symmetry.space_group_name_H-M   'P 1'
#
loop_
_entity.id
_entity.type
_entity.pdbx_description
1 polymer ?
#
loop_
_entity_poly.entity_id
_entity_poly.type
_entity_poly.pdbx_seq_one_letter_code
_entity_poly.pdbx_strand_id
1 'polypeptide(L)'
;MKGLFFAFLTLIFCSGYFPCAATELPKVSDVSGIIHKVNRYWQTTHPKHSWSFWDHAAYHTGNMEAYFLTGDTAYYNYSEAWAGHNQWMGARNKDKSKWKSGYGESNEYVLFGDYQVCFQTYIDLYTVEPDERKIARAREVMEYEMSTDRSDYWWWADGLYMVMPVMTKLYKVTGNPLYLEKLHEYWEYANSIMYDAEAGLYYRDAKYVYPKHKSVNGKKDFWARGDGWVLAALAKVLKDLPQNDKYRSE
;
A
#
# COMPACT_ATOMS: atom_id res chain seq x y z
N MET A 1 -47.74 -63.89 -8.22
CA MET A 1 -47.79 -62.42 -7.95
C MET A 1 -46.63 -62.08 -7.05
N LYS A 2 -45.60 -61.46 -7.63
CA LYS A 2 -44.37 -61.03 -6.88
C LYS A 2 -44.48 -59.51 -6.69
N GLY A 3 -44.65 -59.08 -5.42
CA GLY A 3 -44.70 -57.69 -5.07
C GLY A 3 -43.26 -57.07 -5.01
N LEU A 4 -43.05 -56.02 -5.77
CA LEU A 4 -41.81 -55.22 -5.74
C LEU A 4 -41.96 -54.20 -4.63
N PHE A 5 -41.08 -54.27 -3.62
CA PHE A 5 -40.92 -53.21 -2.61
C PHE A 5 -39.95 -52.19 -3.16
N PHE A 6 -40.42 -50.98 -3.43
CA PHE A 6 -39.57 -49.81 -3.69
C PHE A 6 -39.17 -49.13 -2.35
N ALA A 7 -37.91 -49.24 -1.97
CA ALA A 7 -37.38 -48.49 -0.85
C ALA A 7 -36.99 -47.07 -1.31
N PHE A 8 -37.72 -46.06 -0.84
CA PHE A 8 -37.35 -44.65 -1.01
C PHE A 8 -36.23 -44.30 -0.04
N LEU A 9 -35.05 -44.10 -0.55
CA LEU A 9 -33.90 -43.57 0.22
C LEU A 9 -33.99 -42.04 0.26
N THR A 10 -34.47 -41.48 1.38
CA THR A 10 -34.50 -40.04 1.60
C THR A 10 -33.11 -39.57 2.03
N LEU A 11 -32.37 -38.97 1.10
CA LEU A 11 -31.13 -38.27 1.42
C LEU A 11 -31.45 -36.98 2.18
N ILE A 12 -31.24 -36.99 3.48
CA ILE A 12 -31.29 -35.79 4.32
C ILE A 12 -29.98 -35.03 4.06
N PHE A 13 -30.05 -33.98 3.25
CA PHE A 13 -28.99 -32.96 3.18
C PHE A 13 -28.98 -32.17 4.49
N CYS A 14 -28.17 -32.58 5.44
CA CYS A 14 -27.77 -31.70 6.55
C CYS A 14 -26.88 -30.60 5.97
N SER A 15 -27.48 -29.49 5.58
CA SER A 15 -26.74 -28.21 5.40
C SER A 15 -26.28 -27.77 6.78
N GLY A 16 -25.11 -28.26 7.18
CA GLY A 16 -24.42 -27.78 8.37
C GLY A 16 -24.01 -26.31 8.15
N TYR A 17 -24.86 -25.41 8.61
CA TYR A 17 -24.39 -24.05 8.94
C TYR A 17 -23.37 -24.21 10.07
N PHE A 18 -22.08 -24.22 9.73
CA PHE A 18 -21.06 -23.93 10.70
C PHE A 18 -21.19 -22.42 10.99
N PRO A 19 -21.64 -22.01 12.19
CA PRO A 19 -21.56 -20.62 12.56
C PRO A 19 -20.06 -20.29 12.55
N CYS A 20 -19.65 -19.40 11.66
CA CYS A 20 -18.37 -18.77 11.79
C CYS A 20 -18.41 -18.07 13.15
N ALA A 21 -17.81 -18.70 14.17
CA ALA A 21 -17.69 -18.08 15.47
C ALA A 21 -16.92 -16.77 15.21
N ALA A 22 -17.60 -15.65 15.37
CA ALA A 22 -16.95 -14.35 15.35
C ALA A 22 -15.84 -14.43 16.41
N THR A 23 -14.62 -14.62 15.98
CA THR A 23 -13.47 -14.55 16.87
C THR A 23 -13.51 -13.19 17.52
N GLU A 24 -13.56 -13.14 18.85
CA GLU A 24 -13.49 -11.87 19.58
C GLU A 24 -12.28 -11.08 19.03
N LEU A 25 -12.48 -9.81 18.76
CA LEU A 25 -11.38 -8.94 18.33
C LEU A 25 -10.29 -8.97 19.42
N PRO A 26 -9.01 -9.04 19.02
CA PRO A 26 -7.92 -9.08 19.97
C PRO A 26 -7.95 -7.83 20.86
N LYS A 27 -7.61 -7.97 22.13
CA LYS A 27 -7.54 -6.83 23.06
C LYS A 27 -6.46 -5.85 22.60
N VAL A 28 -6.70 -4.56 22.76
CA VAL A 28 -5.75 -3.51 22.41
C VAL A 28 -4.38 -3.74 23.05
N SER A 29 -4.35 -4.22 24.31
CA SER A 29 -3.12 -4.56 25.03
C SER A 29 -2.30 -5.67 24.34
N ASP A 30 -2.98 -6.66 23.77
CA ASP A 30 -2.31 -7.80 23.12
C ASP A 30 -1.71 -7.34 21.79
N VAL A 31 -2.46 -6.55 21.03
CA VAL A 31 -1.98 -5.94 19.78
C VAL A 31 -0.78 -5.03 20.04
N SER A 32 -0.87 -4.14 21.04
CA SER A 32 0.24 -3.26 21.43
C SER A 32 1.48 -4.06 21.86
N GLY A 33 1.27 -5.16 22.63
CA GLY A 33 2.36 -6.05 23.02
C GLY A 33 3.09 -6.69 21.84
N ILE A 34 2.35 -7.08 20.78
CA ILE A 34 2.93 -7.62 19.55
C ILE A 34 3.69 -6.52 18.80
N ILE A 35 3.10 -5.33 18.67
CA ILE A 35 3.74 -4.17 18.01
C ILE A 35 5.08 -3.87 18.69
N HIS A 36 5.12 -3.79 20.04
CA HIS A 36 6.36 -3.55 20.76
C HIS A 36 7.43 -4.64 20.52
N LYS A 37 7.04 -5.92 20.49
CA LYS A 37 7.97 -7.03 20.22
C LYS A 37 8.57 -6.94 18.83
N VAL A 38 7.74 -6.72 17.82
CA VAL A 38 8.16 -6.61 16.41
C VAL A 38 9.09 -5.41 16.22
N ASN A 39 8.70 -4.23 16.73
CA ASN A 39 9.52 -3.03 16.61
C ASN A 39 10.85 -3.15 17.36
N ARG A 40 10.85 -3.72 18.57
CA ARG A 40 12.10 -3.95 19.31
C ARG A 40 13.04 -4.85 18.53
N TYR A 41 12.53 -5.96 17.98
CA TYR A 41 13.33 -6.86 17.16
C TYR A 41 13.93 -6.13 15.96
N TRP A 42 13.09 -5.43 15.17
CA TRP A 42 13.56 -4.69 14.01
C TRP A 42 14.62 -3.65 14.38
N GLN A 43 14.33 -2.79 15.35
CA GLN A 43 15.21 -1.68 15.74
C GLN A 43 16.52 -2.12 16.36
N THR A 44 16.60 -3.34 16.93
CA THR A 44 17.85 -3.91 17.46
C THR A 44 18.67 -4.66 16.41
N THR A 45 18.05 -5.14 15.35
CA THR A 45 18.71 -5.97 14.32
C THR A 45 18.99 -5.23 13.01
N HIS A 46 18.39 -4.05 12.81
CA HIS A 46 18.56 -3.26 11.60
C HIS A 46 19.17 -1.89 11.90
N PRO A 47 20.09 -1.39 11.06
CA PRO A 47 20.71 -0.08 11.29
C PRO A 47 19.71 1.05 11.01
N LYS A 48 19.78 2.13 11.78
CA LYS A 48 19.03 3.37 11.53
C LYS A 48 19.43 4.07 10.21
N HIS A 49 20.56 3.69 9.64
CA HIS A 49 21.18 4.34 8.49
C HIS A 49 21.07 3.45 7.23
N SER A 50 19.91 2.83 7.04
CA SER A 50 19.59 2.12 5.81
C SER A 50 19.07 3.08 4.73
N TRP A 51 19.08 2.62 3.49
CA TRP A 51 18.61 3.40 2.36
C TRP A 51 17.08 3.59 2.37
N SER A 52 16.58 4.51 1.53
CA SER A 52 15.16 4.89 1.47
C SER A 52 14.31 4.07 0.49
N PHE A 53 14.80 2.94 0.01
CA PHE A 53 14.10 2.05 -0.91
C PHE A 53 13.00 1.25 -0.19
N TRP A 54 12.10 0.65 -0.92
CA TRP A 54 10.85 0.08 -0.40
C TRP A 54 11.04 -0.94 0.72
N ASP A 55 12.08 -1.77 0.66
CA ASP A 55 12.36 -2.85 1.62
C ASP A 55 12.58 -2.35 3.05
N HIS A 56 13.16 -1.16 3.20
CA HIS A 56 13.29 -0.48 4.48
C HIS A 56 12.15 0.53 4.71
N ALA A 57 11.79 1.30 3.69
CA ALA A 57 10.78 2.35 3.83
C ALA A 57 9.41 1.81 4.24
N ALA A 58 9.01 0.62 3.77
CA ALA A 58 7.75 -0.02 4.15
C ALA A 58 7.67 -0.29 5.66
N TYR A 59 8.79 -0.66 6.32
CA TYR A 59 8.82 -0.78 7.77
C TYR A 59 8.50 0.56 8.45
N HIS A 60 9.11 1.66 7.97
CA HIS A 60 8.93 2.98 8.59
C HIS A 60 7.51 3.51 8.46
N THR A 61 6.77 3.13 7.41
CA THR A 61 5.32 3.47 7.32
C THR A 61 4.53 2.82 8.46
N GLY A 62 4.79 1.54 8.76
CA GLY A 62 4.18 0.83 9.89
C GLY A 62 4.65 1.35 11.25
N ASN A 63 5.93 1.75 11.36
CA ASN A 63 6.50 2.29 12.58
C ASN A 63 5.87 3.65 12.95
N MET A 64 5.52 4.50 11.96
CA MET A 64 4.77 5.72 12.22
C MET A 64 3.32 5.44 12.64
N GLU A 65 2.66 4.44 12.06
CA GLU A 65 1.32 4.02 12.54
C GLU A 65 1.40 3.52 14.01
N ALA A 66 2.47 2.80 14.38
CA ALA A 66 2.70 2.39 15.76
C ALA A 66 2.91 3.60 16.69
N TYR A 67 3.65 4.61 16.25
CA TYR A 67 3.78 5.88 16.97
C TYR A 67 2.43 6.56 17.20
N PHE A 68 1.62 6.72 16.15
CA PHE A 68 0.30 7.35 16.27
C PHE A 68 -0.67 6.57 17.15
N LEU A 69 -0.53 5.24 17.20
CA LEU A 69 -1.35 4.39 18.04
C LEU A 69 -0.95 4.45 19.52
N THR A 70 0.37 4.48 19.81
CA THR A 70 0.89 4.26 21.17
C THR A 70 1.41 5.52 21.85
N GLY A 71 1.79 6.54 21.08
CA GLY A 71 2.49 7.72 21.58
C GLY A 71 3.96 7.48 21.96
N ASP A 72 4.51 6.26 21.70
CA ASP A 72 5.89 5.94 22.05
C ASP A 72 6.88 6.66 21.14
N THR A 73 7.56 7.66 21.69
CA THR A 73 8.52 8.49 20.95
C THR A 73 9.74 7.73 20.44
N ALA A 74 10.01 6.52 20.93
CA ALA A 74 11.08 5.69 20.38
C ALA A 74 10.84 5.35 18.91
N TYR A 75 9.58 5.15 18.50
CA TYR A 75 9.20 4.88 17.12
C TYR A 75 9.42 6.11 16.22
N TYR A 76 8.96 7.27 16.69
CA TYR A 76 9.21 8.55 16.03
C TYR A 76 10.71 8.80 15.82
N ASN A 77 11.49 8.76 16.91
CA ASN A 77 12.92 9.05 16.88
C ASN A 77 13.70 8.09 15.96
N TYR A 78 13.27 6.82 15.87
CA TYR A 78 13.89 5.86 14.98
C TYR A 78 13.62 6.19 13.51
N SER A 79 12.38 6.54 13.16
CA SER A 79 12.02 6.95 11.79
C SER A 79 12.59 8.31 11.41
N GLU A 80 12.65 9.27 12.34
CA GLU A 80 13.27 10.57 12.14
C GLU A 80 14.77 10.46 11.83
N ALA A 81 15.49 9.63 12.60
CA ALA A 81 16.91 9.39 12.36
C ALA A 81 17.19 8.75 10.99
N TRP A 82 16.34 7.80 10.56
CA TRP A 82 16.41 7.19 9.24
C TRP A 82 16.10 8.18 8.12
N ALA A 83 15.05 8.97 8.27
CA ALA A 83 14.64 9.98 7.29
C ALA A 83 15.71 11.07 7.13
N GLY A 84 16.27 11.56 8.25
CA GLY A 84 17.38 12.54 8.27
C GLY A 84 18.65 11.99 7.61
N HIS A 85 19.01 10.71 7.86
CA HIS A 85 20.12 10.07 7.16
C HIS A 85 19.92 10.05 5.64
N ASN A 86 18.70 9.81 5.20
CA ASN A 86 18.33 9.83 3.78
C ASN A 86 18.13 11.25 3.23
N GLN A 87 18.27 12.28 4.05
CA GLN A 87 18.09 13.67 3.66
C GLN A 87 16.71 13.95 3.06
N TRP A 88 15.69 13.23 3.54
CA TRP A 88 14.30 13.34 3.05
C TRP A 88 14.15 13.02 1.56
N MET A 89 15.07 12.23 1.01
CA MET A 89 15.11 11.85 -0.40
C MET A 89 14.69 10.38 -0.56
N GLY A 90 13.97 10.11 -1.66
CA GLY A 90 13.91 8.78 -2.28
C GLY A 90 15.12 8.60 -3.21
N ALA A 91 14.88 8.37 -4.50
CA ALA A 91 15.96 8.45 -5.49
C ALA A 91 16.51 9.89 -5.60
N ARG A 92 17.84 10.01 -5.72
CA ARG A 92 18.55 11.28 -5.48
C ARG A 92 18.83 12.11 -6.74
N ASN A 93 18.48 11.61 -7.94
CA ASN A 93 18.72 12.37 -9.16
C ASN A 93 17.86 13.63 -9.18
N LYS A 94 18.52 14.79 -9.42
CA LYS A 94 17.86 16.10 -9.49
C LYS A 94 17.60 16.54 -10.93
N ASP A 95 18.21 15.87 -11.92
CA ASP A 95 18.02 16.17 -13.34
C ASP A 95 16.72 15.50 -13.84
N LYS A 96 15.65 16.28 -13.93
CA LYS A 96 14.31 15.81 -14.32
C LYS A 96 14.30 15.17 -15.70
N SER A 97 15.20 15.52 -16.60
CA SER A 97 15.30 14.93 -17.93
C SER A 97 15.73 13.45 -17.92
N LYS A 98 16.29 13.00 -16.81
CA LYS A 98 16.77 11.62 -16.58
C LYS A 98 15.85 10.79 -15.70
N TRP A 99 14.74 11.33 -15.23
CA TRP A 99 13.84 10.61 -14.33
C TRP A 99 13.12 9.48 -15.05
N LYS A 100 13.13 8.30 -14.45
CA LYS A 100 12.56 7.05 -14.97
C LYS A 100 11.45 6.53 -14.06
N SER A 101 10.42 5.93 -14.66
CA SER A 101 9.23 5.37 -13.98
C SER A 101 9.14 3.84 -14.07
N GLY A 102 10.04 3.16 -14.80
CA GLY A 102 10.08 1.71 -14.88
C GLY A 102 10.74 1.07 -13.66
N TYR A 103 10.91 -0.25 -13.70
CA TYR A 103 11.68 -0.99 -12.67
C TYR A 103 13.17 -0.67 -12.75
N GLY A 104 13.79 -0.39 -11.61
CA GLY A 104 15.24 -0.23 -11.48
C GLY A 104 15.65 0.34 -10.13
N GLU A 105 16.91 0.12 -9.76
CA GLU A 105 17.44 0.43 -8.43
C GLU A 105 18.47 1.58 -8.42
N SER A 106 18.66 2.28 -9.55
CA SER A 106 19.55 3.45 -9.58
C SER A 106 18.81 4.75 -9.21
N ASN A 107 19.58 5.77 -8.85
CA ASN A 107 19.03 7.08 -8.47
C ASN A 107 18.25 7.81 -9.59
N GLU A 108 18.24 7.31 -10.82
CA GLU A 108 17.45 7.85 -11.93
C GLU A 108 15.96 7.44 -11.85
N TYR A 109 15.63 6.37 -11.10
CA TYR A 109 14.26 5.86 -10.99
C TYR A 109 13.41 6.65 -9.99
N VAL A 110 13.43 7.96 -10.14
CA VAL A 110 12.73 8.91 -9.25
C VAL A 110 11.22 8.73 -9.29
N LEU A 111 10.68 8.35 -10.47
CA LEU A 111 9.23 8.16 -10.70
C LEU A 111 8.80 6.70 -10.51
N PHE A 112 9.62 5.89 -9.83
CA PHE A 112 9.30 4.51 -9.50
C PHE A 112 8.87 4.43 -8.02
N GLY A 113 7.67 3.87 -7.78
CA GLY A 113 7.03 3.87 -6.46
C GLY A 113 7.90 3.31 -5.32
N ASP A 114 8.80 2.35 -5.62
CA ASP A 114 9.72 1.78 -4.65
C ASP A 114 10.70 2.83 -4.05
N TYR A 115 10.93 3.93 -4.75
CA TYR A 115 11.64 5.09 -4.22
C TYR A 115 10.73 6.18 -3.64
N GLN A 116 9.41 6.05 -3.80
CA GLN A 116 8.44 7.06 -3.37
C GLN A 116 7.74 6.69 -2.06
N VAL A 117 7.71 5.40 -1.70
CA VAL A 117 7.07 4.94 -0.45
C VAL A 117 7.62 5.61 0.81
N CYS A 118 8.90 5.97 0.83
CA CYS A 118 9.52 6.69 1.94
C CYS A 118 8.84 8.04 2.22
N PHE A 119 8.23 8.65 1.21
CA PHE A 119 7.51 9.90 1.36
C PHE A 119 6.31 9.80 2.30
N GLN A 120 5.67 8.62 2.41
CA GLN A 120 4.61 8.42 3.42
C GLN A 120 5.14 8.74 4.82
N THR A 121 6.29 8.16 5.18
CA THR A 121 6.93 8.40 6.47
C THR A 121 7.38 9.85 6.64
N TYR A 122 7.94 10.46 5.60
CA TYR A 122 8.42 11.85 5.68
C TYR A 122 7.27 12.84 5.90
N ILE A 123 6.12 12.62 5.27
CA ILE A 123 4.93 13.44 5.49
C ILE A 123 4.36 13.20 6.90
N ASP A 124 4.35 11.95 7.39
CA ASP A 124 3.93 11.66 8.77
C ASP A 124 4.81 12.39 9.80
N LEU A 125 6.13 12.38 9.60
CA LEU A 125 7.07 13.13 10.44
C LEU A 125 6.87 14.64 10.35
N TYR A 126 6.50 15.16 9.16
CA TYR A 126 6.11 16.57 8.98
C TYR A 126 4.84 16.91 9.78
N THR A 127 3.85 16.03 9.82
CA THR A 127 2.61 16.30 10.58
C THR A 127 2.83 16.39 12.09
N VAL A 128 3.87 15.71 12.61
CA VAL A 128 4.24 15.76 14.02
C VAL A 128 5.07 17.00 14.33
N GLU A 129 6.06 17.28 13.49
CA GLU A 129 6.96 18.42 13.62
C GLU A 129 7.18 19.06 12.25
N PRO A 130 6.45 20.13 11.92
CA PRO A 130 6.52 20.77 10.62
C PRO A 130 7.91 21.36 10.30
N ASP A 131 8.48 20.86 9.19
CA ASP A 131 9.70 21.37 8.58
C ASP A 131 9.59 21.11 7.07
N GLU A 132 9.54 22.15 6.26
CA GLU A 132 9.36 22.06 4.81
C GLU A 132 10.38 21.15 4.11
N ARG A 133 11.57 20.99 4.68
CA ARG A 133 12.58 20.06 4.16
C ARG A 133 12.09 18.61 4.14
N LYS A 134 11.21 18.23 5.09
CA LYS A 134 10.68 16.86 5.21
C LYS A 134 9.80 16.47 4.03
N ILE A 135 9.09 17.43 3.41
CA ILE A 135 8.12 17.15 2.33
C ILE A 135 8.52 17.75 0.97
N ALA A 136 9.57 18.55 0.91
CA ALA A 136 9.97 19.25 -0.32
C ALA A 136 10.21 18.28 -1.49
N ARG A 137 10.90 17.15 -1.24
CA ARG A 137 11.15 16.14 -2.30
C ARG A 137 9.90 15.39 -2.70
N ALA A 138 9.06 15.03 -1.75
CA ALA A 138 7.78 14.37 -2.03
C ALA A 138 6.90 15.27 -2.93
N ARG A 139 6.77 16.55 -2.60
CA ARG A 139 6.05 17.52 -3.42
C ARG A 139 6.67 17.65 -4.81
N GLU A 140 7.98 17.84 -4.91
CA GLU A 140 8.67 17.99 -6.19
C GLU A 140 8.38 16.82 -7.14
N VAL A 141 8.44 15.59 -6.62
CA VAL A 141 8.24 14.37 -7.43
C VAL A 141 6.79 14.20 -7.83
N MET A 142 5.85 14.32 -6.89
CA MET A 142 4.41 14.17 -7.18
C MET A 142 3.90 15.30 -8.07
N GLU A 143 4.31 16.55 -7.86
CA GLU A 143 3.94 17.68 -8.71
C GLU A 143 4.51 17.52 -10.13
N TYR A 144 5.69 16.93 -10.28
CA TYR A 144 6.22 16.60 -11.61
C TYR A 144 5.36 15.54 -12.31
N GLU A 145 5.01 14.43 -11.65
CA GLU A 145 4.12 13.41 -12.22
C GLU A 145 2.78 14.01 -12.64
N MET A 146 2.17 14.79 -11.75
CA MET A 146 0.89 15.46 -12.00
C MET A 146 0.93 16.50 -13.13
N SER A 147 2.10 17.02 -13.47
CA SER A 147 2.28 18.00 -14.56
C SER A 147 2.39 17.37 -15.95
N THR A 148 2.42 16.06 -16.03
CA THR A 148 2.50 15.32 -17.30
C THR A 148 1.13 14.79 -17.73
N ASP A 149 0.99 14.45 -19.02
CA ASP A 149 -0.22 13.81 -19.55
C ASP A 149 -0.23 12.29 -19.31
N ARG A 150 0.72 11.75 -18.54
CA ARG A 150 0.83 10.31 -18.25
C ARG A 150 0.00 9.92 -17.04
N SER A 151 -0.64 8.73 -17.12
CA SER A 151 -1.33 8.08 -16.01
C SER A 151 -0.73 6.72 -15.63
N ASP A 152 0.30 6.26 -16.34
CA ASP A 152 0.85 4.90 -16.27
C ASP A 152 1.99 4.72 -15.25
N TYR A 153 2.08 5.58 -14.24
CA TYR A 153 3.11 5.50 -13.20
C TYR A 153 2.93 4.28 -12.29
N TRP A 154 1.69 3.86 -12.01
CA TRP A 154 1.36 2.77 -11.08
C TRP A 154 0.98 1.50 -11.84
N TRP A 155 1.93 0.97 -12.59
CA TRP A 155 1.75 -0.13 -13.53
C TRP A 155 1.81 -1.54 -12.89
N TRP A 156 2.00 -1.66 -11.57
CA TRP A 156 2.05 -2.93 -10.81
C TRP A 156 1.36 -2.77 -9.45
N ALA A 157 0.87 -3.90 -8.88
CA ALA A 157 0.02 -3.88 -7.70
C ALA A 157 0.67 -3.20 -6.48
N ASP A 158 1.97 -3.44 -6.23
CA ASP A 158 2.68 -2.81 -5.11
C ASP A 158 2.74 -1.29 -5.25
N GLY A 159 2.80 -0.76 -6.47
CA GLY A 159 2.82 0.68 -6.74
C GLY A 159 1.66 1.42 -6.10
N LEU A 160 0.51 0.77 -5.99
CA LEU A 160 -0.67 1.34 -5.33
C LEU A 160 -0.39 1.61 -3.83
N TYR A 161 0.24 0.66 -3.12
CA TYR A 161 0.65 0.90 -1.73
C TYR A 161 1.77 1.94 -1.62
N MET A 162 2.71 1.88 -2.54
CA MET A 162 3.88 2.76 -2.47
C MET A 162 3.48 4.23 -2.56
N VAL A 163 2.49 4.56 -3.41
CA VAL A 163 2.25 5.97 -3.80
C VAL A 163 0.87 6.52 -3.45
N MET A 164 -0.22 5.73 -3.51
CA MET A 164 -1.56 6.27 -3.20
C MET A 164 -1.62 6.99 -1.84
N PRO A 165 -1.06 6.44 -0.74
CA PRO A 165 -1.06 7.16 0.54
C PRO A 165 -0.18 8.43 0.54
N VAL A 166 0.82 8.54 -0.35
CA VAL A 166 1.59 9.79 -0.49
C VAL A 166 0.70 10.90 -0.99
N MET A 167 -0.16 10.61 -1.98
CA MET A 167 -1.07 11.59 -2.56
C MET A 167 -2.10 12.08 -1.54
N THR A 168 -2.74 11.17 -0.78
CA THR A 168 -3.71 11.58 0.25
C THR A 168 -3.07 12.37 1.39
N LYS A 169 -1.88 11.98 1.82
CA LYS A 169 -1.12 12.70 2.86
C LYS A 169 -0.70 14.10 2.38
N LEU A 170 -0.23 14.24 1.14
CA LEU A 170 0.09 15.56 0.56
C LEU A 170 -1.17 16.42 0.44
N TYR A 171 -2.31 15.86 0.01
CA TYR A 171 -3.58 16.58 0.05
C TYR A 171 -3.89 17.13 1.46
N LYS A 172 -3.76 16.30 2.49
CA LYS A 172 -4.05 16.71 3.88
C LYS A 172 -3.19 17.86 4.37
N VAL A 173 -1.92 17.89 4.00
CA VAL A 173 -0.99 18.93 4.47
C VAL A 173 -0.97 20.19 3.60
N THR A 174 -1.37 20.08 2.32
CA THR A 174 -1.35 21.21 1.37
C THR A 174 -2.71 21.79 1.06
N GLY A 175 -3.79 21.01 1.22
CA GLY A 175 -5.15 21.37 0.80
C GLY A 175 -5.34 21.38 -0.73
N ASN A 176 -4.36 20.93 -1.53
CA ASN A 176 -4.46 20.95 -2.99
C ASN A 176 -5.28 19.75 -3.51
N PRO A 177 -6.50 19.96 -4.06
CA PRO A 177 -7.37 18.88 -4.51
C PRO A 177 -6.82 18.10 -5.70
N LEU A 178 -5.86 18.65 -6.45
CA LEU A 178 -5.26 17.99 -7.60
C LEU A 178 -4.60 16.64 -7.21
N TYR A 179 -4.09 16.51 -5.98
CA TYR A 179 -3.56 15.24 -5.50
C TYR A 179 -4.62 14.13 -5.50
N LEU A 180 -5.86 14.42 -5.10
CA LEU A 180 -6.95 13.43 -5.10
C LEU A 180 -7.45 13.14 -6.51
N GLU A 181 -7.53 14.13 -7.37
CA GLU A 181 -7.93 13.96 -8.77
C GLU A 181 -6.94 13.06 -9.53
N LYS A 182 -5.64 13.33 -9.37
CA LYS A 182 -4.59 12.52 -9.99
C LYS A 182 -4.43 11.14 -9.36
N LEU A 183 -4.66 11.01 -8.04
CA LEU A 183 -4.73 9.71 -7.39
C LEU A 183 -5.80 8.84 -8.06
N HIS A 184 -7.01 9.36 -8.26
CA HIS A 184 -8.10 8.64 -8.90
C HIS A 184 -7.75 8.28 -10.36
N GLU A 185 -7.23 9.22 -11.14
CA GLU A 185 -6.81 8.99 -12.53
C GLU A 185 -5.78 7.85 -12.65
N TYR A 186 -4.77 7.84 -11.78
CA TYR A 186 -3.71 6.81 -11.82
C TYR A 186 -4.21 5.47 -11.29
N TRP A 187 -5.11 5.48 -10.30
CA TRP A 187 -5.75 4.27 -9.80
C TRP A 187 -6.67 3.63 -10.84
N GLU A 188 -7.48 4.43 -11.55
CA GLU A 188 -8.30 3.96 -12.67
C GLU A 188 -7.46 3.31 -13.77
N TYR A 189 -6.33 3.93 -14.13
CA TYR A 189 -5.40 3.30 -15.06
C TYR A 189 -4.91 1.94 -14.53
N ALA A 190 -4.46 1.87 -13.29
CA ALA A 190 -3.98 0.63 -12.66
C ALA A 190 -5.07 -0.46 -12.66
N ASN A 191 -6.32 -0.09 -12.33
CA ASN A 191 -7.49 -0.99 -12.40
C ASN A 191 -7.69 -1.52 -13.81
N SER A 192 -7.64 -0.65 -14.80
CA SER A 192 -7.88 -1.03 -16.20
C SER A 192 -6.91 -2.08 -16.73
N ILE A 193 -5.69 -2.15 -16.18
CA ILE A 193 -4.64 -3.06 -16.68
C ILE A 193 -4.43 -4.31 -15.84
N MET A 194 -4.87 -4.36 -14.58
CA MET A 194 -4.54 -5.48 -13.69
C MET A 194 -5.64 -5.91 -12.71
N TYR A 195 -6.78 -5.24 -12.64
CA TYR A 195 -7.88 -5.68 -11.78
C TYR A 195 -8.74 -6.72 -12.48
N ASP A 196 -9.05 -7.82 -11.79
CA ASP A 196 -9.97 -8.86 -12.23
C ASP A 196 -11.30 -8.71 -11.48
N ALA A 197 -12.29 -8.12 -12.14
CA ALA A 197 -13.59 -7.84 -11.52
C ALA A 197 -14.38 -9.11 -11.14
N GLU A 198 -14.15 -10.26 -11.81
CA GLU A 198 -14.80 -11.53 -11.47
C GLU A 198 -14.24 -12.09 -10.16
N ALA A 199 -12.92 -12.00 -9.95
CA ALA A 199 -12.25 -12.50 -8.75
C ALA A 199 -12.23 -11.47 -7.62
N GLY A 200 -12.38 -10.17 -7.92
CA GLY A 200 -12.18 -9.08 -6.96
C GLY A 200 -10.72 -8.92 -6.52
N LEU A 201 -9.77 -9.33 -7.35
CA LEU A 201 -8.34 -9.39 -7.05
C LEU A 201 -7.50 -8.70 -8.14
N TYR A 202 -6.27 -8.38 -7.78
CA TYR A 202 -5.31 -7.79 -8.71
C TYR A 202 -4.28 -8.81 -9.18
N TYR A 203 -4.01 -8.82 -10.48
CA TYR A 203 -2.78 -9.42 -10.99
C TYR A 203 -1.58 -8.55 -10.61
N ARG A 204 -0.39 -9.14 -10.60
CA ARG A 204 0.83 -8.40 -10.27
C ARG A 204 1.04 -7.16 -11.15
N ASP A 205 0.86 -7.33 -12.46
CA ASP A 205 0.92 -6.29 -13.50
C ASP A 205 0.25 -6.81 -14.79
N ALA A 206 0.17 -5.99 -15.82
CA ALA A 206 -0.46 -6.33 -17.11
C ALA A 206 0.12 -7.57 -17.83
N LYS A 207 1.34 -8.02 -17.47
CA LYS A 207 1.94 -9.23 -18.06
C LYS A 207 1.36 -10.51 -17.44
N TYR A 208 0.83 -10.42 -16.22
CA TYR A 208 0.27 -11.55 -15.48
C TYR A 208 -1.23 -11.76 -15.67
N VAL A 209 -1.88 -10.89 -16.45
CA VAL A 209 -3.34 -10.98 -16.70
C VAL A 209 -3.67 -12.24 -17.50
N TYR A 210 -4.66 -13.01 -16.99
CA TYR A 210 -5.20 -14.17 -17.69
C TYR A 210 -5.90 -13.76 -18.99
N PRO A 211 -5.80 -14.51 -20.11
CA PRO A 211 -5.08 -15.79 -20.29
C PRO A 211 -3.62 -15.65 -20.78
N LYS A 212 -3.05 -14.43 -20.85
CA LYS A 212 -1.66 -14.23 -21.29
C LYS A 212 -0.66 -14.93 -20.37
N HIS A 213 -0.92 -14.88 -19.06
CA HIS A 213 -0.21 -15.62 -18.05
C HIS A 213 -1.15 -16.59 -17.33
N LYS A 214 -0.61 -17.73 -16.92
CA LYS A 214 -1.34 -18.78 -16.19
C LYS A 214 -0.43 -19.36 -15.10
N SER A 215 -1.02 -19.72 -13.98
CA SER A 215 -0.38 -20.54 -12.97
C SER A 215 -0.02 -21.94 -13.52
N VAL A 216 0.79 -22.69 -12.78
CA VAL A 216 1.25 -24.04 -13.19
C VAL A 216 0.09 -24.99 -13.52
N ASN A 217 -1.07 -24.81 -12.87
CA ASN A 217 -2.29 -25.58 -13.10
C ASN A 217 -3.24 -24.96 -14.13
N GLY A 218 -2.80 -23.98 -14.91
CA GLY A 218 -3.54 -23.36 -16.01
C GLY A 218 -4.63 -22.36 -15.58
N LYS A 219 -4.65 -21.93 -14.32
CA LYS A 219 -5.64 -21.00 -13.75
C LYS A 219 -5.12 -19.56 -13.71
N LYS A 220 -6.03 -18.61 -13.32
CA LYS A 220 -5.63 -17.23 -12.95
C LYS A 220 -4.55 -17.29 -11.89
N ASP A 221 -3.53 -16.45 -12.02
CA ASP A 221 -2.36 -16.43 -11.15
C ASP A 221 -2.32 -15.11 -10.38
N PHE A 222 -2.97 -15.10 -9.21
CA PHE A 222 -2.99 -13.95 -8.30
C PHE A 222 -1.85 -14.03 -7.29
N TRP A 223 -1.35 -12.89 -6.92
CA TRP A 223 -0.24 -12.78 -5.99
C TRP A 223 -0.69 -12.20 -4.65
N ALA A 224 -0.85 -13.05 -3.65
CA ALA A 224 -1.42 -12.69 -2.34
C ALA A 224 -0.75 -11.50 -1.67
N ARG A 225 0.60 -11.35 -1.80
CA ARG A 225 1.30 -10.18 -1.24
C ARG A 225 0.91 -8.90 -1.99
N GLY A 226 0.77 -8.95 -3.31
CA GLY A 226 0.31 -7.81 -4.13
C GLY A 226 -1.09 -7.37 -3.73
N ASP A 227 -2.03 -8.31 -3.61
CA ASP A 227 -3.39 -8.01 -3.13
C ASP A 227 -3.39 -7.44 -1.71
N GLY A 228 -2.50 -7.93 -0.84
CA GLY A 228 -2.31 -7.37 0.50
C GLY A 228 -1.81 -5.93 0.49
N TRP A 229 -0.91 -5.58 -0.43
CA TRP A 229 -0.47 -4.20 -0.63
C TRP A 229 -1.62 -3.30 -1.09
N VAL A 230 -2.40 -3.74 -2.06
CA VAL A 230 -3.57 -2.97 -2.57
C VAL A 230 -4.60 -2.75 -1.47
N LEU A 231 -4.96 -3.80 -0.71
CA LEU A 231 -5.90 -3.68 0.40
C LEU A 231 -5.42 -2.68 1.46
N ALA A 232 -4.14 -2.74 1.82
CA ALA A 232 -3.55 -1.82 2.78
C ALA A 232 -3.53 -0.38 2.24
N ALA A 233 -3.26 -0.18 0.95
CA ALA A 233 -3.31 1.13 0.30
C ALA A 233 -4.70 1.73 0.35
N LEU A 234 -5.71 0.98 -0.05
CA LEU A 234 -7.12 1.43 -0.03
C LEU A 234 -7.58 1.78 1.38
N ALA A 235 -7.21 0.97 2.38
CA ALA A 235 -7.51 1.27 3.78
C ALA A 235 -6.86 2.59 4.25
N LYS A 236 -5.61 2.87 3.86
CA LYS A 236 -4.92 4.14 4.16
C LYS A 236 -5.58 5.32 3.43
N VAL A 237 -5.91 5.16 2.15
CA VAL A 237 -6.61 6.17 1.36
C VAL A 237 -7.96 6.52 2.00
N LEU A 238 -8.78 5.52 2.31
CA LEU A 238 -10.09 5.71 2.95
C LEU A 238 -9.99 6.37 4.34
N LYS A 239 -8.91 6.12 5.08
CA LYS A 239 -8.64 6.79 6.36
C LYS A 239 -8.38 8.29 6.16
N ASP A 240 -7.73 8.67 5.08
CA ASP A 240 -7.29 10.04 4.81
C ASP A 240 -8.29 10.86 4.00
N LEU A 241 -9.11 10.24 3.14
CA LEU A 241 -10.12 10.92 2.33
C LEU A 241 -11.19 11.60 3.20
N PRO A 242 -11.66 12.81 2.85
CA PRO A 242 -12.84 13.41 3.46
C PRO A 242 -14.06 12.48 3.39
N GLN A 243 -14.94 12.54 4.40
CA GLN A 243 -16.12 11.67 4.46
C GLN A 243 -17.09 11.87 3.30
N ASN A 244 -17.11 13.08 2.74
CA ASN A 244 -17.95 13.47 1.61
C ASN A 244 -17.19 13.57 0.28
N ASP A 245 -15.98 12.98 0.20
CA ASP A 245 -15.24 12.97 -1.04
C ASP A 245 -15.95 12.12 -2.09
N LYS A 246 -15.96 12.62 -3.34
CA LYS A 246 -16.67 12.00 -4.47
C LYS A 246 -16.14 10.62 -4.86
N TYR A 247 -14.87 10.36 -4.58
CA TYR A 247 -14.22 9.08 -4.92
C TYR A 247 -14.29 8.04 -3.79
N ARG A 248 -14.90 8.39 -2.65
CA ARG A 248 -14.91 7.50 -1.48
C ARG A 248 -15.80 6.27 -1.66
N SER A 249 -16.75 6.29 -2.56
CA SER A 249 -17.70 5.19 -2.81
C SER A 249 -17.21 4.18 -3.86
N GLU A 250 -16.10 4.42 -4.48
CA GLU A 250 -15.46 3.57 -5.49
C GLU A 250 -14.47 2.59 -4.85
#